data_f9c64081e3aa48d3a2f86ccb815b0fca
#
_entry.id   f9c64081e3aa48d3a2f86ccb815b0fca
#
_cell.length_a   1.000
_cell.length_b   1.000
_cell.length_c   1.000
_cell.angle_alpha   90.00
_cell.angle_beta   90.00
_cell.angle_gamma   90.00
#
_symmetry.space_group_name_H-M   'P 1'
#
loop_
_entity.id
_entity.type
_entity.pdbx_description
1 polymer ?
#
loop_
_entity_poly.entity_id
_entity_poly.type
_entity_poly.pdbx_seq_one_letter_code
_entity_poly.pdbx_strand_id
1 'polypeptide(L)'
;QFLSPAEAIHGGMGCMKKGDAVVMVSRGGKTAELLPIIDVCNKKEVILIGITENIESPLAKSSQIVIPMKIERESDPLNVMATSSFIVTIAIFDALLAAIMQETDYQLEQFALIHPGGAVGTRLNK
;
A
#
# COMPACT_ATOMS: atom_id res chain seq x y z
N GLN A 1 1.23 -8.06 -4.00
CA GLN A 1 0.00 -8.81 -3.64
C GLN A 1 -0.83 -7.99 -2.66
N PHE A 2 -2.15 -7.95 -2.84
CA PHE A 2 -3.07 -7.39 -1.85
C PHE A 2 -3.40 -8.45 -0.79
N LEU A 3 -3.44 -8.03 0.47
CA LEU A 3 -3.85 -8.86 1.59
C LEU A 3 -4.89 -8.11 2.42
N SER A 4 -6.11 -8.63 2.45
CA SER A 4 -7.17 -8.09 3.29
C SER A 4 -6.83 -8.29 4.78
N PRO A 5 -7.03 -7.30 5.66
CA PRO A 5 -6.82 -7.48 7.10
C PRO A 5 -7.58 -8.68 7.69
N ALA A 6 -8.81 -8.92 7.23
CA ALA A 6 -9.59 -10.07 7.66
C ALA A 6 -8.94 -11.41 7.28
N GLU A 7 -8.40 -11.54 6.07
CA GLU A 7 -7.67 -12.74 5.65
C GLU A 7 -6.31 -12.85 6.33
N ALA A 8 -5.65 -11.72 6.58
CA ALA A 8 -4.36 -11.68 7.25
C ALA A 8 -4.42 -12.39 8.61
N ILE A 9 -5.37 -12.00 9.47
CA ILE A 9 -5.51 -12.56 10.83
C ILE A 9 -5.97 -14.03 10.85
N HIS A 10 -6.48 -14.55 9.73
CA HIS A 10 -6.89 -15.94 9.56
C HIS A 10 -5.86 -16.79 8.80
N GLY A 11 -4.58 -16.43 8.88
CA GLY A 11 -3.48 -17.21 8.31
C GLY A 11 -2.91 -16.64 7.01
N GLY A 12 -3.52 -15.62 6.40
CA GLY A 12 -3.03 -14.97 5.18
C GLY A 12 -1.60 -14.42 5.33
N MET A 13 -1.20 -14.03 6.53
CA MET A 13 0.17 -13.60 6.86
C MET A 13 1.24 -14.70 6.69
N GLY A 14 0.82 -15.94 6.43
CA GLY A 14 1.72 -17.04 6.10
C GLY A 14 2.55 -16.77 4.84
N CYS A 15 2.03 -16.00 3.88
CA CYS A 15 2.74 -15.63 2.66
C CYS A 15 3.94 -14.69 2.88
N MET A 16 3.97 -13.95 3.97
CA MET A 16 5.05 -12.99 4.28
C MET A 16 6.35 -13.71 4.64
N LYS A 17 7.46 -13.24 4.09
CA LYS A 17 8.81 -13.76 4.35
C LYS A 17 9.72 -12.64 4.85
N LYS A 18 10.77 -13.03 5.58
CA LYS A 18 11.82 -12.10 5.97
C LYS A 18 12.36 -11.34 4.76
N GLY A 19 12.45 -10.04 4.88
CA GLY A 19 12.90 -9.13 3.82
C GLY A 19 11.81 -8.68 2.84
N ASP A 20 10.59 -9.23 2.92
CA ASP A 20 9.46 -8.65 2.19
C ASP A 20 9.14 -7.24 2.72
N ALA A 21 8.53 -6.42 1.88
CA ALA A 21 7.96 -5.14 2.27
C ALA A 21 6.43 -5.22 2.32
N VAL A 22 5.84 -4.73 3.41
CA VAL A 22 4.39 -4.61 3.57
C VAL A 22 4.02 -3.15 3.68
N VAL A 23 3.20 -2.67 2.76
CA VAL A 23 2.61 -1.32 2.83
C VAL A 23 1.28 -1.42 3.54
N MET A 24 1.15 -0.71 4.64
CA MET A 24 -0.05 -0.68 5.46
C MET A 24 -0.63 0.73 5.50
N VAL A 25 -1.90 0.86 5.16
CA VAL A 25 -2.59 2.15 5.08
C VAL A 25 -3.63 2.27 6.17
N SER A 26 -3.53 3.30 6.97
CA SER A 26 -4.57 3.68 7.93
C SER A 26 -4.45 5.16 8.23
N ARG A 27 -5.48 5.95 7.91
CA ARG A 27 -5.47 7.40 8.12
C ARG A 27 -5.13 7.75 9.57
N GLY A 28 -5.84 7.17 10.54
CA GLY A 28 -5.56 7.38 11.96
C GLY A 28 -4.42 6.54 12.53
N GLY A 29 -3.93 5.53 11.78
CA GLY A 29 -2.84 4.65 12.16
C GLY A 29 -3.09 3.74 13.36
N LYS A 30 -4.36 3.54 13.75
CA LYS A 30 -4.76 2.75 14.92
C LYS A 30 -5.97 1.84 14.67
N THR A 31 -6.21 1.48 13.42
CA THR A 31 -7.26 0.55 13.02
C THR A 31 -7.03 -0.80 13.69
N ALA A 32 -7.99 -1.26 14.48
CA ALA A 32 -7.83 -2.42 15.36
C ALA A 32 -7.42 -3.70 14.60
N GLU A 33 -7.95 -3.88 13.40
CA GLU A 33 -7.65 -5.03 12.54
C GLU A 33 -6.20 -5.05 12.02
N LEU A 34 -5.52 -3.89 12.01
CA LEU A 34 -4.14 -3.80 11.55
C LEU A 34 -3.11 -4.06 12.66
N LEU A 35 -3.46 -3.82 13.92
CA LEU A 35 -2.51 -3.94 15.04
C LEU A 35 -1.89 -5.34 15.16
N PRO A 36 -2.66 -6.45 15.06
CA PRO A 36 -2.08 -7.79 15.08
C PRO A 36 -1.11 -8.07 13.92
N ILE A 37 -1.34 -7.42 12.76
CA ILE A 37 -0.49 -7.60 11.58
C ILE A 37 0.87 -6.94 11.80
N ILE A 38 0.90 -5.79 12.49
CA ILE A 38 2.14 -5.09 12.87
C ILE A 38 3.05 -6.03 13.69
N ASP A 39 2.49 -6.72 14.68
CA ASP A 39 3.24 -7.65 15.52
C ASP A 39 3.84 -8.81 14.72
N VAL A 40 3.09 -9.32 13.73
CA VAL A 40 3.58 -10.38 12.84
C VAL A 40 4.67 -9.88 11.91
N CYS A 41 4.53 -8.67 11.35
CA CYS A 41 5.58 -8.04 10.53
C CYS A 41 6.89 -7.95 11.30
N ASN A 42 6.85 -7.48 12.55
CA ASN A 42 8.02 -7.37 13.41
C ASN A 42 8.65 -8.74 13.68
N LYS A 43 7.85 -9.77 14.04
CA LYS A 43 8.35 -11.12 14.33
C LYS A 43 8.93 -11.83 13.11
N LYS A 44 8.40 -11.53 11.91
CA LYS A 44 8.88 -12.11 10.65
C LYS A 44 10.00 -11.31 10.00
N GLU A 45 10.42 -10.20 10.61
CA GLU A 45 11.44 -9.29 10.06
C GLU A 45 11.06 -8.78 8.67
N VAL A 46 9.78 -8.43 8.50
CA VAL A 46 9.22 -7.81 7.31
C VAL A 46 9.38 -6.29 7.42
N ILE A 47 9.74 -5.63 6.35
CA ILE A 47 9.84 -4.17 6.30
C ILE A 47 8.43 -3.57 6.27
N LEU A 48 8.02 -2.92 7.35
CA LEU A 48 6.72 -2.27 7.43
C LEU A 48 6.83 -0.82 6.93
N ILE A 49 6.02 -0.49 5.94
CA ILE A 49 5.86 0.86 5.39
C ILE A 49 4.47 1.34 5.79
N GLY A 50 4.39 2.33 6.65
CA GLY A 50 3.13 2.89 7.12
C GLY A 50 2.72 4.14 6.36
N ILE A 51 1.50 4.15 5.81
CA ILE A 51 0.89 5.35 5.22
C ILE A 51 -0.18 5.84 6.19
N THR A 52 0.04 6.99 6.80
CA THR A 52 -0.86 7.50 7.83
C THR A 52 -0.77 9.03 7.97
N GLU A 53 -1.83 9.66 8.45
CA GLU A 53 -1.86 11.08 8.81
C GLU A 53 -1.28 11.33 10.21
N ASN A 54 -1.37 10.33 11.09
CA ASN A 54 -0.93 10.43 12.46
C ASN A 54 0.42 9.74 12.68
N ILE A 55 1.49 10.53 12.65
CA ILE A 55 2.86 10.06 12.86
C ILE A 55 3.13 9.54 14.29
N GLU A 56 2.26 9.87 15.25
CA GLU A 56 2.34 9.36 16.63
C GLU A 56 1.55 8.06 16.84
N SER A 57 0.92 7.55 15.77
CA SER A 57 0.11 6.35 15.83
C SER A 57 0.94 5.07 16.04
N PRO A 58 0.31 3.98 16.52
CA PRO A 58 0.96 2.67 16.59
C PRO A 58 1.55 2.21 15.24
N LEU A 59 0.82 2.45 14.13
CA LEU A 59 1.31 2.13 12.79
C LEU A 59 2.61 2.88 12.47
N ALA A 60 2.61 4.21 12.65
CA ALA A 60 3.79 5.02 12.35
C ALA A 60 5.00 4.62 13.21
N LYS A 61 4.79 4.45 14.52
CA LYS A 61 5.85 4.08 15.47
C LYS A 61 6.44 2.70 15.22
N SER A 62 5.69 1.80 14.61
CA SER A 62 6.14 0.44 14.30
C SER A 62 6.70 0.30 12.89
N SER A 63 6.54 1.31 12.05
CA SER A 63 7.00 1.27 10.66
C SER A 63 8.48 1.68 10.55
N GLN A 64 9.24 0.95 9.73
CA GLN A 64 10.60 1.35 9.36
C GLN A 64 10.58 2.56 8.41
N ILE A 65 9.53 2.68 7.60
CA ILE A 65 9.33 3.81 6.69
C ILE A 65 7.92 4.34 6.92
N VAL A 66 7.79 5.64 7.10
CA VAL A 66 6.49 6.31 7.19
C VAL A 66 6.33 7.26 6.02
N ILE A 67 5.26 7.07 5.26
CA ILE A 67 4.82 8.01 4.22
C ILE A 67 3.66 8.80 4.81
N PRO A 68 3.88 10.06 5.18
CA PRO A 68 2.80 10.87 5.75
C PRO A 68 1.79 11.23 4.66
N MET A 69 0.53 10.91 4.90
CA MET A 69 -0.57 11.45 4.12
C MET A 69 -1.22 12.61 4.86
N LYS A 70 -1.69 13.61 4.15
CA LYS A 70 -2.42 14.72 4.76
C LYS A 70 -3.55 15.16 3.85
N ILE A 71 -4.72 15.32 4.44
CA ILE A 71 -5.85 15.98 3.81
C ILE A 71 -6.39 17.07 4.72
N GLU A 72 -6.95 18.09 4.14
CA GLU A 72 -7.60 19.15 4.92
C GLU A 72 -8.93 18.65 5.47
N ARG A 73 -9.73 18.00 4.61
CA ARG A 73 -11.01 17.39 4.97
C ARG A 73 -11.45 16.35 3.95
N GLU A 74 -12.37 15.48 4.35
CA GLU A 74 -13.09 14.64 3.40
C GLU A 74 -14.08 15.46 2.58
N SER A 75 -14.43 15.00 1.37
CA SER A 75 -15.28 15.74 0.44
C SER A 75 -16.76 15.65 0.77
N ASP A 76 -17.15 14.67 1.61
CA ASP A 76 -18.55 14.53 2.00
C ASP A 76 -18.99 15.63 2.99
N PRO A 77 -20.28 15.96 3.03
CA PRO A 77 -20.79 17.02 3.89
C PRO A 77 -20.52 16.82 5.39
N LEU A 78 -20.38 15.58 5.83
CA LEU A 78 -20.15 15.20 7.22
C LEU A 78 -18.67 15.08 7.58
N ASN A 79 -17.77 15.12 6.60
CA ASN A 79 -16.33 14.94 6.78
C ASN A 79 -15.96 13.58 7.43
N VAL A 80 -16.64 12.51 7.07
CA VAL A 80 -16.44 11.17 7.66
C VAL A 80 -16.17 10.05 6.66
N MET A 81 -16.69 10.17 5.44
CA MET A 81 -16.51 9.15 4.41
C MET A 81 -15.12 9.23 3.80
N ALA A 82 -14.47 8.10 3.60
CA ALA A 82 -13.18 8.04 2.92
C ALA A 82 -13.32 8.47 1.45
N THR A 83 -13.06 9.72 1.17
CA THR A 83 -13.17 10.36 -0.15
C THR A 83 -11.84 11.00 -0.54
N SER A 84 -11.51 12.17 0.01
CA SER A 84 -10.21 12.83 -0.24
C SER A 84 -9.05 11.95 0.22
N SER A 85 -9.16 11.31 1.38
CA SER A 85 -8.12 10.40 1.89
C SER A 85 -7.93 9.18 0.98
N PHE A 86 -8.99 8.66 0.38
CA PHE A 86 -8.90 7.59 -0.60
C PHE A 86 -8.12 8.04 -1.85
N ILE A 87 -8.45 9.21 -2.41
CA ILE A 87 -7.75 9.74 -3.60
C ILE A 87 -6.28 10.00 -3.31
N VAL A 88 -5.95 10.60 -2.17
CA VAL A 88 -4.56 10.80 -1.75
C VAL A 88 -3.81 9.47 -1.61
N THR A 89 -4.47 8.45 -1.06
CA THR A 89 -3.88 7.10 -0.98
C THR A 89 -3.55 6.54 -2.37
N ILE A 90 -4.47 6.63 -3.32
CA ILE A 90 -4.22 6.17 -4.69
C ILE A 90 -3.08 6.97 -5.34
N ALA A 91 -3.06 8.30 -5.18
CA ALA A 91 -1.98 9.14 -5.71
C ALA A 91 -0.59 8.76 -5.14
N ILE A 92 -0.53 8.40 -3.86
CA ILE A 92 0.71 7.89 -3.25
C ILE A 92 1.14 6.57 -3.92
N PHE A 93 0.20 5.64 -4.15
CA PHE A 93 0.53 4.38 -4.82
C PHE A 93 0.94 4.58 -6.28
N ASP A 94 0.31 5.51 -7.00
CA ASP A 94 0.72 5.86 -8.37
C ASP A 94 2.14 6.44 -8.40
N ALA A 95 2.46 7.32 -7.46
CA ALA A 95 3.82 7.87 -7.33
C ALA A 95 4.85 6.78 -6.99
N LEU A 96 4.52 5.85 -6.07
CA LEU A 96 5.38 4.71 -5.75
C LEU A 96 5.57 3.80 -6.96
N LEU A 97 4.51 3.52 -7.72
CA LEU A 97 4.60 2.73 -8.94
C LEU A 97 5.54 3.37 -9.95
N ALA A 98 5.37 4.68 -10.21
CA ALA A 98 6.24 5.40 -11.15
C ALA A 98 7.70 5.39 -10.71
N ALA A 99 7.97 5.60 -9.41
CA ALA A 99 9.31 5.54 -8.85
C ALA A 99 9.94 4.13 -8.99
N ILE A 100 9.18 3.07 -8.66
CA ILE A 100 9.66 1.69 -8.79
C ILE A 100 9.96 1.35 -10.25
N MET A 101 9.10 1.74 -11.18
CA MET A 101 9.34 1.53 -12.61
C MET A 101 10.63 2.19 -13.07
N GLN A 102 10.91 3.40 -12.59
CA GLN A 102 12.15 4.12 -12.91
C GLN A 102 13.38 3.44 -12.28
N GLU A 103 13.31 3.09 -11.00
CA GLU A 103 14.42 2.45 -10.26
C GLU A 103 14.76 1.05 -10.80
N THR A 104 13.76 0.33 -11.32
CA THR A 104 13.95 -1.02 -11.88
C THR A 104 14.22 -1.03 -13.38
N ASP A 105 14.29 0.15 -14.01
CA ASP A 105 14.40 0.29 -15.46
C ASP A 105 13.34 -0.54 -16.21
N TYR A 106 12.07 -0.49 -15.71
CA TYR A 106 10.97 -1.29 -16.24
C TYR A 106 10.62 -0.87 -17.67
N GLN A 107 10.74 -1.82 -18.61
CA GLN A 107 10.62 -1.56 -20.03
C GLN A 107 9.24 -1.92 -20.59
N LEU A 108 8.91 -1.30 -21.73
CA LEU A 108 7.64 -1.50 -22.41
C LEU A 108 7.42 -2.96 -22.84
N GLU A 109 8.49 -3.64 -23.23
CA GLU A 109 8.50 -5.04 -23.66
C GLU A 109 8.13 -5.98 -22.51
N GLN A 110 8.56 -5.66 -21.29
CA GLN A 110 8.19 -6.41 -20.08
C GLN A 110 6.69 -6.25 -19.80
N PHE A 111 6.16 -5.04 -19.98
CA PHE A 111 4.72 -4.81 -19.84
C PHE A 111 3.94 -5.51 -20.96
N ALA A 112 4.37 -5.45 -22.20
CA ALA A 112 3.72 -6.10 -23.34
C ALA A 112 3.60 -7.61 -23.13
N LEU A 113 4.64 -8.25 -22.57
CA LEU A 113 4.66 -9.68 -22.28
C LEU A 113 3.54 -10.12 -21.34
N ILE A 114 3.26 -9.33 -20.30
CA ILE A 114 2.26 -9.65 -19.27
C ILE A 114 0.88 -9.06 -19.58
N HIS A 115 0.76 -8.25 -20.63
CA HIS A 115 -0.50 -7.62 -21.04
C HIS A 115 -0.83 -7.94 -22.50
N PRO A 116 -1.11 -9.22 -22.84
CA PRO A 116 -1.32 -9.64 -24.24
C PRO A 116 -2.66 -9.21 -24.83
N GLY A 117 -3.65 -8.88 -23.99
CA GLY A 117 -5.04 -8.62 -24.40
C GLY A 117 -5.42 -7.16 -24.47
N GLY A 118 -6.61 -6.90 -25.03
CA GLY A 118 -7.21 -5.56 -25.10
C GLY A 118 -6.52 -4.60 -26.07
N ALA A 119 -6.98 -3.35 -26.11
CA ALA A 119 -6.47 -2.31 -27.00
C ALA A 119 -4.97 -2.00 -26.75
N VAL A 120 -4.56 -2.04 -25.48
CA VAL A 120 -3.16 -1.81 -25.10
C VAL A 120 -2.28 -2.95 -25.61
N GLY A 121 -2.65 -4.21 -25.31
CA GLY A 121 -1.90 -5.38 -25.78
C GLY A 121 -1.78 -5.41 -27.30
N THR A 122 -2.88 -5.15 -28.01
CA THR A 122 -2.86 -5.06 -29.48
C THR A 122 -1.91 -3.98 -30.00
N ARG A 123 -1.78 -2.86 -29.29
CA ARG A 123 -0.86 -1.77 -29.66
C ARG A 123 0.60 -2.13 -29.41
N LEU A 124 0.89 -2.82 -28.30
CA LEU A 124 2.24 -3.09 -27.83
C LEU A 124 2.87 -4.34 -28.49
N ASN A 125 2.06 -5.31 -28.92
CA ASN A 125 2.52 -6.58 -29.51
C ASN A 125 2.42 -6.58 -31.06
N LYS A 126 2.52 -5.40 -31.69
CA LYS A 126 2.58 -5.25 -33.15
C LYS A 126 4.05 -5.29 -33.65
#